data_bf26c76525e61010e8c8e4b61708ce09
#
_entry.id   bf26c76525e61010e8c8e4b61708ce09
#
_cell.length_a   1.000
_cell.length_b   1.000
_cell.length_c   1.000
_cell.angle_alpha   90.00
_cell.angle_beta   90.00
_cell.angle_gamma   90.00
#
_symmetry.space_group_name_H-M   'P 1'
#
loop_
_entity.id
_entity.type
_entity.pdbx_description
1 polymer ?
#
loop_
_entity_poly.entity_id
_entity_poly.type
_entity_poly.pdbx_seq_one_letter_code
_entity_poly.pdbx_strand_id
1 'polypeptide(L)'
;MFGPYVHQIDPILFDIAGVHLWWYGLGFALGFLEIHLFLRRRHGQPHLSLREVWSLSLFMIIGVLVGGRAVEIAFDEWSFYREHLGLIPAYWLGGMATHGLMLGGAVGAGLFALRYRKSFLLLADTLVIPAAFLMGIGRLGNFIDGQIVGAVTDVWWAVKFPDADGFRHPVVLYDGAKNLLLMAYLMRVRRVTTTPGATGARFVFWYAFPRFFIDLFRDYPTHRLALGTGQTLNIVMALLGAALLYRSRLRRLGRLKNSLATTPSHGGSLDAAPLASQRI
;
A
#
# COMPACT_ATOMS: atom_id res chain seq x y z
N MET A 1 14.00 -12.10 32.02
CA MET A 1 13.79 -10.74 31.45
C MET A 1 14.39 -10.76 30.07
N PHE A 2 13.60 -10.55 29.02
CA PHE A 2 14.15 -10.34 27.69
C PHE A 2 14.74 -8.91 27.70
N GLY A 3 16.06 -8.80 27.60
CA GLY A 3 16.74 -7.53 27.45
C GLY A 3 16.61 -6.96 26.04
N PRO A 4 17.09 -5.73 25.79
CA PRO A 4 17.11 -5.14 24.45
C PRO A 4 17.87 -6.05 23.48
N TYR A 5 17.34 -6.17 22.26
CA TYR A 5 17.91 -7.04 21.23
C TYR A 5 19.14 -6.39 20.57
N VAL A 6 20.21 -7.16 20.38
CA VAL A 6 21.38 -6.74 19.60
C VAL A 6 21.26 -7.34 18.18
N HIS A 7 21.16 -6.47 17.19
CA HIS A 7 21.02 -6.87 15.79
C HIS A 7 22.36 -7.36 15.24
N GLN A 8 22.39 -8.59 14.72
CA GLN A 8 23.59 -9.26 14.20
C GLN A 8 23.29 -10.07 12.94
N ILE A 9 22.16 -9.77 12.29
CA ILE A 9 21.73 -10.52 11.10
C ILE A 9 22.53 -10.02 9.91
N ASP A 10 23.12 -10.94 9.15
CA ASP A 10 23.81 -10.61 7.89
C ASP A 10 22.75 -10.18 6.85
N PRO A 11 22.85 -8.98 6.27
CA PRO A 11 21.94 -8.50 5.24
C PRO A 11 22.06 -9.28 3.92
N ILE A 12 23.17 -9.98 3.69
CA ILE A 12 23.43 -10.79 2.49
C ILE A 12 22.85 -12.18 2.71
N LEU A 13 21.88 -12.56 1.89
CA LEU A 13 21.29 -13.90 1.91
C LEU A 13 22.22 -14.94 1.26
N PHE A 14 22.78 -14.59 0.09
CA PHE A 14 23.71 -15.41 -0.67
C PHE A 14 24.72 -14.53 -1.40
N ASP A 15 25.95 -15.06 -1.52
CA ASP A 15 26.98 -14.56 -2.42
C ASP A 15 27.22 -15.61 -3.52
N ILE A 16 26.98 -15.25 -4.77
CA ILE A 16 27.23 -16.13 -5.92
C ILE A 16 28.13 -15.37 -6.89
N ALA A 17 29.39 -15.77 -6.95
CA ALA A 17 30.41 -15.22 -7.88
C ALA A 17 30.53 -13.68 -7.76
N GLY A 18 30.47 -13.11 -6.54
CA GLY A 18 30.57 -11.68 -6.28
C GLY A 18 29.26 -10.92 -6.49
N VAL A 19 28.16 -11.60 -6.78
CA VAL A 19 26.83 -11.00 -6.81
C VAL A 19 26.13 -11.26 -5.49
N HIS A 20 25.90 -10.21 -4.72
CA HIS A 20 25.21 -10.28 -3.42
C HIS A 20 23.70 -10.26 -3.62
N LEU A 21 23.02 -11.29 -3.13
CA LEU A 21 21.56 -11.32 -3.02
C LEU A 21 21.14 -10.89 -1.61
N TRP A 22 20.46 -9.78 -1.52
CA TRP A 22 20.03 -9.18 -0.26
C TRP A 22 18.64 -9.69 0.15
N TRP A 23 18.39 -9.83 1.46
CA TRP A 23 17.07 -10.16 2.01
C TRP A 23 15.99 -9.18 1.55
N TYR A 24 16.35 -7.90 1.42
CA TYR A 24 15.45 -6.87 0.90
C TYR A 24 14.98 -7.16 -0.53
N GLY A 25 15.90 -7.55 -1.41
CA GLY A 25 15.57 -7.96 -2.78
C GLY A 25 14.64 -9.17 -2.84
N LEU A 26 14.93 -10.19 -2.01
CA LEU A 26 14.04 -11.36 -1.87
C LEU A 26 12.64 -10.93 -1.39
N GLY A 27 12.56 -10.01 -0.42
CA GLY A 27 11.28 -9.47 0.07
C GLY A 27 10.43 -8.86 -1.06
N PHE A 28 11.05 -8.10 -1.97
CA PHE A 28 10.37 -7.55 -3.15
C PHE A 28 9.93 -8.65 -4.13
N ALA A 29 10.80 -9.61 -4.43
CA ALA A 29 10.47 -10.72 -5.33
C ALA A 29 9.26 -11.52 -4.80
N LEU A 30 9.26 -11.87 -3.52
CA LEU A 30 8.15 -12.56 -2.85
C LEU A 30 6.87 -11.70 -2.85
N GLY A 31 6.99 -10.41 -2.64
CA GLY A 31 5.85 -9.49 -2.68
C GLY A 31 5.24 -9.36 -4.07
N PHE A 32 6.04 -9.30 -5.13
CA PHE A 32 5.52 -9.31 -6.50
C PHE A 32 4.89 -10.65 -6.86
N LEU A 33 5.46 -11.75 -6.43
CA LEU A 33 4.87 -13.09 -6.59
C LEU A 33 3.52 -13.17 -5.86
N GLU A 34 3.42 -12.63 -4.63
CA GLU A 34 2.19 -12.58 -3.87
C GLU A 34 1.11 -11.75 -4.58
N ILE A 35 1.44 -10.56 -5.09
CA ILE A 35 0.53 -9.73 -5.89
C ILE A 35 0.00 -10.53 -7.07
N HIS A 36 0.88 -11.21 -7.83
CA HIS A 36 0.48 -12.02 -8.97
C HIS A 36 -0.45 -13.17 -8.57
N LEU A 37 -0.10 -13.93 -7.54
CA LEU A 37 -0.92 -15.04 -7.04
C LEU A 37 -2.26 -14.56 -6.49
N PHE A 38 -2.27 -13.43 -5.78
CA PHE A 38 -3.50 -12.81 -5.28
C PHE A 38 -4.43 -12.42 -6.44
N LEU A 39 -3.91 -11.74 -7.46
CA LEU A 39 -4.65 -11.37 -8.66
C LEU A 39 -5.16 -12.60 -9.40
N ARG A 40 -4.33 -13.64 -9.56
CA ARG A 40 -4.70 -14.90 -10.21
C ARG A 40 -5.84 -15.62 -9.49
N ARG A 41 -5.85 -15.63 -8.16
CA ARG A 41 -6.94 -16.21 -7.34
C ARG A 41 -8.22 -15.38 -7.36
N ARG A 42 -8.12 -14.09 -7.70
CA ARG A 42 -9.21 -13.12 -7.61
C ARG A 42 -9.57 -12.47 -8.94
N HIS A 43 -9.06 -12.98 -10.06
CA HIS A 43 -9.22 -12.36 -11.37
C HIS A 43 -10.69 -12.13 -11.79
N GLY A 44 -11.63 -12.94 -11.32
CA GLY A 44 -13.05 -12.78 -11.62
C GLY A 44 -13.69 -11.51 -11.05
N GLN A 45 -13.16 -10.93 -9.96
CA GLN A 45 -13.76 -9.73 -9.35
C GLN A 45 -13.41 -8.40 -10.06
N PRO A 46 -12.18 -8.16 -10.56
CA PRO A 46 -11.95 -7.07 -11.48
C PRO A 46 -12.23 -7.45 -12.94
N HIS A 47 -12.84 -8.62 -13.21
CA HIS A 47 -13.14 -9.13 -14.55
C HIS A 47 -11.88 -9.18 -15.45
N LEU A 48 -10.82 -9.80 -14.96
CA LEU A 48 -9.57 -10.00 -15.69
C LEU A 48 -9.48 -11.43 -16.24
N SER A 49 -9.02 -11.57 -17.48
CA SER A 49 -8.53 -12.84 -17.99
C SER A 49 -7.16 -13.17 -17.38
N LEU A 50 -6.75 -14.43 -17.43
CA LEU A 50 -5.42 -14.82 -16.90
C LEU A 50 -4.27 -14.12 -17.66
N ARG A 51 -4.43 -13.84 -18.96
CA ARG A 51 -3.47 -13.05 -19.74
C ARG A 51 -3.37 -11.61 -19.22
N GLU A 52 -4.52 -11.00 -18.90
CA GLU A 52 -4.56 -9.65 -18.32
C GLU A 52 -3.96 -9.60 -16.92
N VAL A 53 -4.07 -10.67 -16.13
CA VAL A 53 -3.38 -10.78 -14.83
C VAL A 53 -1.85 -10.72 -15.01
N TRP A 54 -1.29 -11.47 -15.97
CA TRP A 54 0.13 -11.38 -16.29
C TRP A 54 0.54 -9.98 -16.72
N SER A 55 -0.22 -9.37 -17.64
CA SER A 55 0.05 -8.00 -18.08
C SER A 55 -0.01 -7.00 -16.93
N LEU A 56 -1.06 -7.06 -16.08
CA LEU A 56 -1.17 -6.18 -14.91
C LEU A 56 0.02 -6.35 -13.95
N SER A 57 0.45 -7.59 -13.70
CA SER A 57 1.62 -7.85 -12.87
C SER A 57 2.88 -7.19 -13.44
N LEU A 58 3.10 -7.25 -14.75
CA LEU A 58 4.23 -6.58 -15.41
C LEU A 58 4.11 -5.04 -15.29
N PHE A 59 2.93 -4.46 -15.55
CA PHE A 59 2.71 -3.03 -15.37
C PHE A 59 2.98 -2.59 -13.93
N MET A 60 2.60 -3.42 -12.94
CA MET A 60 2.86 -3.15 -11.53
C MET A 60 4.34 -3.23 -11.20
N ILE A 61 5.05 -4.28 -11.63
CA ILE A 61 6.49 -4.45 -11.38
C ILE A 61 7.27 -3.27 -11.97
N ILE A 62 7.04 -2.97 -13.25
CA ILE A 62 7.74 -1.86 -13.93
C ILE A 62 7.40 -0.53 -13.26
N GLY A 63 6.10 -0.28 -13.01
CA GLY A 63 5.66 0.96 -12.36
C GLY A 63 6.29 1.16 -11.00
N VAL A 64 6.27 0.13 -10.13
CA VAL A 64 6.84 0.15 -8.78
C VAL A 64 8.34 0.40 -8.83
N LEU A 65 9.09 -0.36 -9.64
CA LEU A 65 10.54 -0.21 -9.74
C LEU A 65 10.92 1.17 -10.27
N VAL A 66 10.37 1.58 -11.40
CA VAL A 66 10.67 2.88 -12.00
C VAL A 66 10.26 4.04 -11.08
N GLY A 67 9.06 3.98 -10.51
CA GLY A 67 8.57 5.04 -9.62
C GLY A 67 9.39 5.14 -8.34
N GLY A 68 9.72 3.99 -7.71
CA GLY A 68 10.54 3.97 -6.50
C GLY A 68 11.90 4.60 -6.72
N ARG A 69 12.57 4.22 -7.81
CA ARG A 69 13.89 4.74 -8.19
C ARG A 69 13.86 6.22 -8.59
N ALA A 70 12.87 6.61 -9.41
CA ALA A 70 12.75 7.98 -9.89
C ALA A 70 12.51 8.98 -8.76
N VAL A 71 11.66 8.65 -7.79
CA VAL A 71 11.38 9.52 -6.64
C VAL A 71 12.58 9.60 -5.69
N GLU A 72 13.25 8.48 -5.43
CA GLU A 72 14.49 8.46 -4.63
C GLU A 72 15.54 9.38 -5.21
N ILE A 73 15.85 9.19 -6.50
CA ILE A 73 16.83 10.02 -7.20
C ILE A 73 16.43 11.49 -7.18
N ALA A 74 15.17 11.81 -7.48
CA ALA A 74 14.73 13.19 -7.64
C ALA A 74 14.72 13.99 -6.32
N PHE A 75 14.43 13.34 -5.19
CA PHE A 75 14.21 14.01 -3.92
C PHE A 75 15.33 13.81 -2.90
N ASP A 76 15.96 12.64 -2.89
CA ASP A 76 16.92 12.28 -1.84
C ASP A 76 18.37 12.21 -2.35
N GLU A 77 18.60 11.78 -3.61
CA GLU A 77 19.95 11.48 -4.12
C GLU A 77 20.33 12.27 -5.39
N TRP A 78 19.60 13.35 -5.74
CA TRP A 78 19.84 14.09 -6.98
C TRP A 78 21.25 14.65 -7.08
N SER A 79 21.88 15.09 -5.98
CA SER A 79 23.25 15.61 -5.95
C SER A 79 24.28 14.59 -6.45
N PHE A 80 24.09 13.30 -6.17
CA PHE A 80 24.95 12.22 -6.65
C PHE A 80 24.65 11.85 -8.11
N TYR A 81 23.35 11.62 -8.43
CA TYR A 81 22.99 11.09 -9.74
C TYR A 81 23.11 12.10 -10.88
N ARG A 82 23.02 13.40 -10.64
CA ARG A 82 23.30 14.42 -11.67
C ARG A 82 24.74 14.33 -12.22
N GLU A 83 25.69 13.84 -11.42
CA GLU A 83 27.09 13.64 -11.80
C GLU A 83 27.35 12.21 -12.32
N HIS A 84 26.44 11.26 -12.05
CA HIS A 84 26.58 9.85 -12.37
C HIS A 84 25.35 9.30 -13.09
N LEU A 85 24.87 9.95 -14.15
CA LEU A 85 23.65 9.57 -14.87
C LEU A 85 23.61 8.12 -15.34
N GLY A 86 24.77 7.53 -15.67
CA GLY A 86 24.90 6.14 -16.07
C GLY A 86 24.55 5.12 -14.96
N LEU A 87 24.54 5.57 -13.69
CA LEU A 87 24.17 4.74 -12.54
C LEU A 87 22.68 4.77 -12.19
N ILE A 88 21.88 5.58 -12.87
CA ILE A 88 20.42 5.63 -12.64
C ILE A 88 19.77 4.24 -12.73
N PRO A 89 20.08 3.37 -13.73
CA PRO A 89 19.51 2.03 -13.81
C PRO A 89 20.17 0.99 -12.88
N ALA A 90 21.14 1.39 -12.07
CA ALA A 90 21.87 0.49 -11.18
C ALA A 90 21.07 0.16 -9.90
N TYR A 91 20.03 -0.69 -10.02
CA TYR A 91 19.16 -1.09 -8.90
C TYR A 91 19.89 -1.84 -7.78
N TRP A 92 21.07 -2.42 -8.07
CA TRP A 92 21.92 -3.10 -7.07
C TRP A 92 22.58 -2.14 -6.07
N LEU A 93 22.58 -0.83 -6.35
CA LEU A 93 23.07 0.17 -5.42
C LEU A 93 22.04 0.51 -4.33
N GLY A 94 20.85 -0.05 -4.39
CA GLY A 94 19.74 0.25 -3.47
C GLY A 94 19.06 1.58 -3.78
N GLY A 95 18.39 2.17 -2.77
CA GLY A 95 17.68 3.45 -2.88
C GLY A 95 16.34 3.35 -3.63
N MET A 96 15.24 3.23 -2.86
CA MET A 96 13.87 3.20 -3.40
C MET A 96 12.90 3.89 -2.45
N ALA A 97 12.41 5.07 -2.86
CA ALA A 97 11.46 5.83 -2.07
C ALA A 97 10.08 5.13 -2.00
N THR A 98 9.56 4.95 -0.79
CA THR A 98 8.26 4.28 -0.59
C THR A 98 7.11 5.02 -1.29
N HIS A 99 7.11 6.35 -1.27
CA HIS A 99 6.11 7.15 -1.99
C HIS A 99 6.22 6.97 -3.52
N GLY A 100 7.45 6.79 -4.01
CA GLY A 100 7.73 6.45 -5.41
C GLY A 100 7.19 5.08 -5.80
N LEU A 101 7.34 4.05 -4.94
CA LEU A 101 6.75 2.73 -5.14
C LEU A 101 5.24 2.82 -5.28
N MET A 102 4.56 3.57 -4.41
CA MET A 102 3.11 3.74 -4.42
C MET A 102 2.63 4.50 -5.66
N LEU A 103 3.29 5.62 -5.99
CA LEU A 103 2.98 6.42 -7.17
C LEU A 103 3.18 5.60 -8.45
N GLY A 104 4.33 4.94 -8.57
CA GLY A 104 4.65 4.09 -9.70
C GLY A 104 3.68 2.92 -9.87
N GLY A 105 3.29 2.27 -8.79
CA GLY A 105 2.25 1.25 -8.79
C GLY A 105 0.90 1.79 -9.24
N ALA A 106 0.50 2.97 -8.77
CA ALA A 106 -0.74 3.63 -9.19
C ALA A 106 -0.70 4.00 -10.69
N VAL A 107 0.43 4.53 -11.18
CA VAL A 107 0.65 4.82 -12.60
C VAL A 107 0.60 3.54 -13.43
N GLY A 108 1.29 2.47 -13.01
CA GLY A 108 1.27 1.18 -13.69
C GLY A 108 -0.14 0.60 -13.81
N ALA A 109 -0.91 0.60 -12.72
CA ALA A 109 -2.32 0.19 -12.72
C ALA A 109 -3.18 1.11 -13.61
N GLY A 110 -2.91 2.42 -13.62
CA GLY A 110 -3.60 3.40 -14.47
C GLY A 110 -3.34 3.15 -15.95
N LEU A 111 -2.09 2.96 -16.35
CA LEU A 111 -1.70 2.64 -17.73
C LEU A 111 -2.31 1.32 -18.20
N PHE A 112 -2.31 0.30 -17.33
CA PHE A 112 -3.01 -0.95 -17.61
C PHE A 112 -4.51 -0.71 -17.79
N ALA A 113 -5.16 0.05 -16.89
CA ALA A 113 -6.58 0.37 -16.97
C ALA A 113 -6.94 1.05 -18.30
N LEU A 114 -6.13 2.02 -18.73
CA LEU A 114 -6.29 2.70 -20.02
C LEU A 114 -6.11 1.74 -21.20
N ARG A 115 -5.05 0.92 -21.20
CA ARG A 115 -4.71 0.00 -22.28
C ARG A 115 -5.75 -1.10 -22.50
N TYR A 116 -6.30 -1.63 -21.39
CA TYR A 116 -7.25 -2.74 -21.40
C TYR A 116 -8.71 -2.30 -21.16
N ARG A 117 -8.98 -0.99 -21.11
CA ARG A 117 -10.32 -0.41 -20.86
C ARG A 117 -10.97 -0.96 -19.59
N LYS A 118 -10.19 -1.11 -18.53
CA LYS A 118 -10.67 -1.57 -17.21
C LYS A 118 -10.91 -0.39 -16.27
N SER A 119 -11.71 -0.60 -15.24
CA SER A 119 -11.93 0.41 -14.20
C SER A 119 -10.73 0.50 -13.28
N PHE A 120 -10.03 1.64 -13.29
CA PHE A 120 -8.92 1.91 -12.35
C PHE A 120 -9.35 1.77 -10.88
N LEU A 121 -10.56 2.24 -10.53
CA LEU A 121 -11.04 2.18 -9.15
C LEU A 121 -11.24 0.74 -8.66
N LEU A 122 -11.71 -0.17 -9.50
CA LEU A 122 -11.85 -1.59 -9.16
C LEU A 122 -10.49 -2.27 -9.04
N LEU A 123 -9.55 -1.93 -9.93
CA LEU A 123 -8.17 -2.41 -9.84
C LEU A 123 -7.50 -1.92 -8.56
N ALA A 124 -7.62 -0.62 -8.25
CA ALA A 124 -7.09 -0.05 -7.02
C ALA A 124 -7.63 -0.75 -5.77
N ASP A 125 -8.97 -0.95 -5.68
CA ASP A 125 -9.59 -1.67 -4.57
C ASP A 125 -9.07 -3.12 -4.39
N THR A 126 -8.61 -3.72 -5.47
CA THR A 126 -8.05 -5.09 -5.44
C THR A 126 -6.57 -5.07 -5.09
N LEU A 127 -5.80 -4.16 -5.70
CA LEU A 127 -4.34 -4.09 -5.59
C LEU A 127 -3.85 -3.57 -4.23
N VAL A 128 -4.61 -2.70 -3.55
CA VAL A 128 -4.15 -2.12 -2.27
C VAL A 128 -4.01 -3.16 -1.15
N ILE A 129 -4.65 -4.32 -1.25
CA ILE A 129 -4.55 -5.38 -0.25
C ILE A 129 -3.19 -6.08 -0.33
N PRO A 130 -2.80 -6.67 -1.50
CA PRO A 130 -1.46 -7.24 -1.63
C PRO A 130 -0.36 -6.18 -1.55
N ALA A 131 -0.61 -4.93 -1.97
CA ALA A 131 0.34 -3.84 -1.79
C ALA A 131 0.63 -3.57 -0.30
N ALA A 132 -0.38 -3.57 0.56
CA ALA A 132 -0.18 -3.43 2.01
C ALA A 132 0.66 -4.59 2.59
N PHE A 133 0.47 -5.81 2.09
CA PHE A 133 1.30 -6.97 2.45
C PHE A 133 2.76 -6.77 2.02
N LEU A 134 3.00 -6.46 0.74
CA LEU A 134 4.34 -6.20 0.21
C LEU A 134 5.07 -5.12 1.03
N MET A 135 4.37 -4.03 1.34
CA MET A 135 4.93 -2.94 2.16
C MET A 135 5.24 -3.38 3.59
N GLY A 136 4.46 -4.31 4.16
CA GLY A 136 4.74 -4.91 5.46
C GLY A 136 5.98 -5.79 5.45
N ILE A 137 6.07 -6.70 4.50
CA ILE A 137 7.21 -7.63 4.35
C ILE A 137 8.49 -6.90 3.96
N GLY A 138 8.40 -5.89 3.09
CA GLY A 138 9.56 -5.06 2.73
C GLY A 138 10.20 -4.36 3.95
N ARG A 139 9.40 -4.04 4.99
CA ARG A 139 9.95 -3.50 6.24
C ARG A 139 10.73 -4.54 7.07
N LEU A 140 10.38 -5.81 6.96
CA LEU A 140 11.20 -6.87 7.56
C LEU A 140 12.56 -6.95 6.85
N GLY A 141 12.61 -6.80 5.53
CA GLY A 141 13.86 -6.68 4.78
C GLY A 141 14.71 -5.50 5.28
N ASN A 142 14.12 -4.30 5.40
CA ASN A 142 14.83 -3.14 5.96
C ASN A 142 15.32 -3.38 7.40
N PHE A 143 14.59 -4.14 8.22
CA PHE A 143 15.03 -4.51 9.56
C PHE A 143 16.25 -5.44 9.50
N ILE A 144 16.22 -6.45 8.65
CA ILE A 144 17.34 -7.39 8.46
C ILE A 144 18.59 -6.66 7.97
N ASP A 145 18.41 -5.73 7.03
CA ASP A 145 19.51 -4.91 6.49
C ASP A 145 20.04 -3.86 7.49
N GLY A 146 19.42 -3.71 8.67
CA GLY A 146 19.82 -2.72 9.69
C GLY A 146 19.56 -1.27 9.26
N GLN A 147 18.81 -1.04 8.19
CA GLN A 147 18.55 0.29 7.63
C GLN A 147 17.39 1.00 8.35
N ILE A 148 17.40 2.33 8.26
CA ILE A 148 16.30 3.17 8.76
C ILE A 148 16.09 2.97 10.27
N VAL A 149 17.06 3.44 11.04
CA VAL A 149 17.02 3.37 12.51
C VAL A 149 16.14 4.46 13.12
N GLY A 150 15.58 4.18 14.29
CA GLY A 150 14.81 5.14 15.06
C GLY A 150 15.67 5.96 16.02
N ALA A 151 15.04 6.91 16.70
CA ALA A 151 15.65 7.69 17.76
C ALA A 151 16.14 6.80 18.89
N VAL A 152 17.14 7.30 19.66
CA VAL A 152 17.65 6.64 20.87
C VAL A 152 16.52 6.50 21.89
N THR A 153 16.47 5.34 22.57
CA THR A 153 15.41 5.03 23.53
C THR A 153 15.83 3.98 24.55
N ASP A 154 15.20 3.99 25.73
CA ASP A 154 15.40 3.03 26.80
C ASP A 154 14.26 2.01 26.93
N VAL A 155 13.35 1.92 25.95
CA VAL A 155 12.27 0.95 25.99
C VAL A 155 12.80 -0.49 25.97
N TRP A 156 12.12 -1.42 26.63
CA TRP A 156 12.59 -2.81 26.78
C TRP A 156 12.69 -3.61 25.47
N TRP A 157 12.02 -3.14 24.39
CA TRP A 157 12.08 -3.72 23.03
C TRP A 157 12.98 -2.94 22.09
N ALA A 158 13.83 -2.03 22.63
CA ALA A 158 14.81 -1.30 21.83
C ALA A 158 15.80 -2.26 21.16
N VAL A 159 16.37 -1.83 20.06
CA VAL A 159 17.32 -2.60 19.25
C VAL A 159 18.64 -1.85 19.13
N LYS A 160 19.76 -2.54 19.36
CA LYS A 160 21.10 -2.05 19.06
C LYS A 160 21.43 -2.45 17.65
N PHE A 161 21.53 -1.48 16.74
CA PHE A 161 21.95 -1.71 15.35
C PHE A 161 23.47 -1.58 15.22
N PRO A 162 24.12 -2.29 14.26
CA PRO A 162 25.59 -2.29 14.12
C PRO A 162 26.18 -0.90 13.91
N ASP A 163 25.54 -0.10 13.04
CA ASP A 163 26.05 1.20 12.59
C ASP A 163 25.37 2.39 13.29
N ALA A 164 24.78 2.16 14.47
CA ALA A 164 24.10 3.20 15.23
C ALA A 164 24.45 3.16 16.71
N ASP A 165 24.75 4.34 17.28
CA ASP A 165 25.03 4.46 18.70
C ASP A 165 23.77 4.29 19.55
N GLY A 166 23.92 3.62 20.70
CA GLY A 166 22.85 3.40 21.64
C GLY A 166 21.79 2.39 21.18
N PHE A 167 20.80 2.19 22.02
CA PHE A 167 19.59 1.43 21.69
C PHE A 167 18.57 2.33 21.01
N ARG A 168 17.89 1.81 19.99
CA ARG A 168 17.06 2.59 19.10
C ARG A 168 15.65 2.00 18.95
N HIS A 169 14.67 2.85 18.68
CA HIS A 169 13.35 2.38 18.27
C HIS A 169 13.42 1.57 16.96
N PRO A 170 12.89 0.34 16.89
CA PRO A 170 12.81 -0.43 15.64
C PRO A 170 11.66 0.06 14.76
N VAL A 171 11.76 1.30 14.27
CA VAL A 171 10.70 2.01 13.54
C VAL A 171 10.22 1.27 12.29
N VAL A 172 11.09 0.50 11.66
CA VAL A 172 10.75 -0.33 10.50
C VAL A 172 9.79 -1.44 10.88
N LEU A 173 9.92 -2.03 12.08
CA LEU A 173 8.97 -3.03 12.59
C LEU A 173 7.61 -2.39 12.94
N TYR A 174 7.58 -1.15 13.46
CA TYR A 174 6.32 -0.43 13.69
C TYR A 174 5.58 -0.19 12.37
N ASP A 175 6.31 0.26 11.34
CA ASP A 175 5.73 0.49 10.02
C ASP A 175 5.29 -0.82 9.34
N GLY A 176 6.08 -1.88 9.50
CA GLY A 176 5.75 -3.23 9.02
C GLY A 176 4.46 -3.75 9.64
N ALA A 177 4.37 -3.73 10.97
CA ALA A 177 3.19 -4.15 11.72
C ALA A 177 1.95 -3.34 11.33
N LYS A 178 2.07 -2.01 11.22
CA LYS A 178 1.00 -1.13 10.73
C LYS A 178 0.48 -1.56 9.36
N ASN A 179 1.38 -1.87 8.41
CA ASN A 179 1.00 -2.27 7.06
C ASN A 179 0.28 -3.64 7.04
N LEU A 180 0.71 -4.61 7.85
CA LEU A 180 0.04 -5.90 7.99
C LEU A 180 -1.34 -5.76 8.65
N LEU A 181 -1.48 -4.90 9.67
CA LEU A 181 -2.77 -4.57 10.27
C LEU A 181 -3.69 -3.87 9.25
N LEU A 182 -3.15 -2.97 8.44
CA LEU A 182 -3.88 -2.33 7.36
C LEU A 182 -4.37 -3.36 6.34
N MET A 183 -3.54 -4.30 5.92
CA MET A 183 -3.95 -5.41 5.05
C MET A 183 -5.14 -6.17 5.64
N ALA A 184 -5.03 -6.60 6.92
CA ALA A 184 -6.10 -7.33 7.61
C ALA A 184 -7.41 -6.51 7.67
N TYR A 185 -7.32 -5.23 7.98
CA TYR A 185 -8.44 -4.30 7.96
C TYR A 185 -9.08 -4.21 6.56
N LEU A 186 -8.27 -4.02 5.51
CA LEU A 186 -8.77 -3.92 4.13
C LEU A 186 -9.43 -5.22 3.66
N MET A 187 -8.88 -6.39 4.02
CA MET A 187 -9.49 -7.70 3.74
C MET A 187 -10.88 -7.84 4.39
N ARG A 188 -11.06 -7.30 5.58
CA ARG A 188 -12.35 -7.34 6.29
C ARG A 188 -13.36 -6.39 5.65
N VAL A 189 -12.98 -5.12 5.44
CA VAL A 189 -13.92 -4.10 4.97
C VAL A 189 -14.31 -4.25 3.50
N ARG A 190 -13.45 -4.84 2.66
CA ARG A 190 -13.78 -5.09 1.26
C ARG A 190 -15.01 -5.98 1.07
N ARG A 191 -15.28 -6.89 2.02
CA ARG A 191 -16.42 -7.81 1.96
C ARG A 191 -17.76 -7.09 1.99
N VAL A 192 -17.80 -5.92 2.63
CA VAL A 192 -18.99 -5.09 2.81
C VAL A 192 -18.97 -3.78 2.00
N THR A 193 -17.89 -3.57 1.25
CA THR A 193 -17.69 -2.34 0.46
C THR A 193 -18.16 -2.56 -0.97
N THR A 194 -19.21 -1.86 -1.37
CA THR A 194 -19.81 -1.97 -2.71
C THR A 194 -19.48 -0.80 -3.63
N THR A 195 -18.92 0.28 -3.09
CA THR A 195 -18.58 1.49 -3.87
C THR A 195 -17.18 1.38 -4.44
N PRO A 196 -16.99 1.36 -5.78
CA PRO A 196 -15.67 1.33 -6.41
C PRO A 196 -14.77 2.48 -5.96
N GLY A 197 -13.51 2.16 -5.65
CA GLY A 197 -12.51 3.09 -5.14
C GLY A 197 -12.54 3.32 -3.63
N ALA A 198 -13.52 2.77 -2.91
CA ALA A 198 -13.64 3.02 -1.48
C ALA A 198 -12.61 2.23 -0.64
N THR A 199 -12.18 1.05 -1.08
CA THR A 199 -11.10 0.30 -0.41
C THR A 199 -9.76 0.97 -0.66
N GLY A 200 -9.51 1.43 -1.90
CA GLY A 200 -8.34 2.22 -2.25
C GLY A 200 -8.23 3.53 -1.45
N ALA A 201 -9.35 4.25 -1.29
CA ALA A 201 -9.40 5.46 -0.47
C ALA A 201 -9.06 5.19 1.02
N ARG A 202 -9.55 4.06 1.59
CA ARG A 202 -9.18 3.62 2.94
C ARG A 202 -7.70 3.32 3.05
N PHE A 203 -7.13 2.65 2.06
CA PHE A 203 -5.70 2.37 2.02
C PHE A 203 -4.89 3.67 2.06
N VAL A 204 -5.17 4.64 1.19
CA VAL A 204 -4.43 5.91 1.13
C VAL A 204 -4.46 6.63 2.48
N PHE A 205 -5.64 6.74 3.11
CA PHE A 205 -5.79 7.37 4.41
C PHE A 205 -5.05 6.60 5.52
N TRP A 206 -5.38 5.32 5.71
CA TRP A 206 -4.85 4.52 6.81
C TRP A 206 -3.40 4.08 6.63
N TYR A 207 -2.86 4.21 5.44
CA TYR A 207 -1.42 4.11 5.24
C TYR A 207 -0.69 5.35 5.76
N ALA A 208 -1.14 6.53 5.35
CA ALA A 208 -0.45 7.80 5.60
C ALA A 208 -0.64 8.33 7.02
N PHE A 209 -1.85 8.25 7.56
CA PHE A 209 -2.18 8.83 8.86
C PHE A 209 -1.35 8.22 10.01
N PRO A 210 -1.28 6.91 10.23
CA PRO A 210 -0.41 6.35 11.27
C PRO A 210 1.08 6.47 10.94
N ARG A 211 1.44 6.49 9.65
CA ARG A 211 2.82 6.65 9.21
C ARG A 211 3.43 7.98 9.67
N PHE A 212 2.65 9.05 9.65
CA PHE A 212 3.07 10.35 10.19
C PHE A 212 3.57 10.24 11.64
N PHE A 213 2.83 9.51 12.49
CA PHE A 213 3.22 9.32 13.90
C PHE A 213 4.44 8.40 14.06
N ILE A 214 4.55 7.37 13.23
CA ILE A 214 5.73 6.48 13.27
C ILE A 214 6.99 7.26 12.88
N ASP A 215 6.90 8.21 11.95
CA ASP A 215 8.03 9.05 11.55
C ASP A 215 8.56 9.95 12.70
N LEU A 216 7.77 10.22 13.74
CA LEU A 216 8.24 10.94 14.93
C LEU A 216 9.27 10.16 15.75
N PHE A 217 9.28 8.82 15.63
CA PHE A 217 10.26 7.94 16.29
C PHE A 217 11.49 7.67 15.41
N ARG A 218 11.55 8.24 14.20
CA ARG A 218 12.68 8.05 13.29
C ARG A 218 13.80 9.01 13.63
N ASP A 219 15.05 8.56 13.50
CA ASP A 219 16.22 9.43 13.60
C ASP A 219 16.44 10.12 12.25
N TYR A 220 16.19 11.43 12.24
CA TYR A 220 16.47 12.27 11.07
C TYR A 220 17.68 13.16 11.35
N PRO A 221 18.67 13.23 10.46
CA PRO A 221 19.86 14.06 10.65
C PRO A 221 19.59 15.57 10.82
N THR A 222 18.39 16.01 10.46
CA THR A 222 18.00 17.44 10.43
C THR A 222 16.70 17.69 11.17
N HIS A 223 16.70 17.52 12.50
CA HIS A 223 15.59 17.99 13.34
C HIS A 223 15.83 19.43 13.80
N ARG A 224 15.42 20.41 13.03
CA ARG A 224 15.11 21.75 13.55
C ARG A 224 13.85 22.26 12.88
N LEU A 225 12.69 22.02 13.53
CA LEU A 225 11.41 22.71 13.31
C LEU A 225 10.75 22.61 11.93
N ALA A 226 11.32 21.94 10.93
CA ALA A 226 10.69 21.68 9.64
C ALA A 226 10.29 20.21 9.54
N LEU A 227 9.06 19.97 9.06
CA LEU A 227 8.61 18.63 8.71
C LEU A 227 9.53 18.04 7.63
N GLY A 228 10.00 16.82 7.82
CA GLY A 228 10.76 16.13 6.77
C GLY A 228 9.88 15.87 5.53
N THR A 229 10.52 15.68 4.37
CA THR A 229 9.83 15.37 3.10
C THR A 229 8.81 14.23 3.26
N GLY A 230 9.18 13.15 3.95
CA GLY A 230 8.29 12.02 4.21
C GLY A 230 7.06 12.38 5.04
N GLN A 231 7.22 13.20 6.09
CA GLN A 231 6.09 13.66 6.92
C GLN A 231 5.14 14.56 6.14
N THR A 232 5.68 15.50 5.34
CA THR A 232 4.88 16.38 4.46
C THR A 232 4.07 15.56 3.47
N LEU A 233 4.69 14.59 2.80
CA LEU A 233 4.00 13.70 1.87
C LEU A 233 2.92 12.87 2.57
N ASN A 234 3.16 12.40 3.78
CA ASN A 234 2.16 11.66 4.56
C ASN A 234 0.96 12.54 4.93
N ILE A 235 1.16 13.82 5.27
CA ILE A 235 0.04 14.77 5.51
C ILE A 235 -0.79 14.93 4.23
N VAL A 236 -0.14 15.23 3.09
CA VAL A 236 -0.83 15.39 1.81
C VAL A 236 -1.62 14.14 1.44
N MET A 237 -1.02 12.95 1.60
CA MET A 237 -1.69 11.68 1.34
C MET A 237 -2.85 11.42 2.29
N ALA A 238 -2.72 11.74 3.58
CA ALA A 238 -3.82 11.58 4.55
C ALA A 238 -5.01 12.48 4.19
N LEU A 239 -4.75 13.74 3.84
CA LEU A 239 -5.79 14.69 3.39
C LEU A 239 -6.46 14.21 2.10
N LEU A 240 -5.67 13.75 1.12
CA LEU A 240 -6.21 13.16 -0.12
C LEU A 240 -7.07 11.92 0.19
N GLY A 241 -6.58 11.03 1.05
CA GLY A 241 -7.32 9.84 1.48
C GLY A 241 -8.65 10.20 2.16
N ALA A 242 -8.66 11.18 3.05
CA ALA A 242 -9.86 11.69 3.70
C ALA A 242 -10.86 12.27 2.68
N ALA A 243 -10.39 13.07 1.72
CA ALA A 243 -11.23 13.63 0.65
C ALA A 243 -11.83 12.52 -0.24
N LEU A 244 -11.04 11.51 -0.61
CA LEU A 244 -11.52 10.35 -1.38
C LEU A 244 -12.55 9.53 -0.59
N LEU A 245 -12.37 9.34 0.71
CA LEU A 245 -13.33 8.68 1.60
C LEU A 245 -14.65 9.46 1.66
N TYR A 246 -14.58 10.77 1.83
CA TYR A 246 -15.74 11.63 1.83
C TYR A 246 -16.52 11.54 0.52
N ARG A 247 -15.84 11.64 -0.64
CA ARG A 247 -16.46 11.45 -1.96
C ARG A 247 -17.08 10.06 -2.12
N SER A 248 -16.44 9.01 -1.63
CA SER A 248 -16.97 7.65 -1.70
C SER A 248 -18.26 7.50 -0.86
N ARG A 249 -18.30 8.16 0.30
CA ARG A 249 -19.51 8.21 1.16
C ARG A 249 -20.66 8.94 0.46
N LEU A 250 -20.40 10.09 -0.14
CA LEU A 250 -21.43 10.83 -0.89
C LEU A 250 -22.00 10.01 -2.06
N ARG A 251 -21.14 9.33 -2.83
CA ARG A 251 -21.57 8.43 -3.92
C ARG A 251 -22.44 7.29 -3.41
N ARG A 252 -22.14 6.73 -2.24
CA ARG A 252 -22.94 5.68 -1.62
C ARG A 252 -24.32 6.21 -1.22
N LEU A 253 -24.39 7.37 -0.57
CA LEU A 253 -25.65 8.00 -0.17
C LEU A 253 -26.52 8.36 -1.38
N GLY A 254 -25.94 8.89 -2.45
CA GLY A 254 -26.65 9.18 -3.70
C GLY A 254 -27.27 7.94 -4.33
N ARG A 255 -26.55 6.81 -4.35
CA ARG A 255 -27.08 5.53 -4.86
C ARG A 255 -28.25 5.01 -4.02
N LEU A 256 -28.15 5.10 -2.70
CA LEU A 256 -29.24 4.69 -1.78
C LEU A 256 -30.49 5.55 -1.99
N LYS A 257 -30.33 6.86 -2.12
CA LYS A 257 -31.44 7.78 -2.40
C LYS A 257 -32.13 7.44 -3.71
N ASN A 258 -31.38 7.20 -4.77
CA ASN A 258 -31.94 6.83 -6.09
C ASN A 258 -32.65 5.46 -6.04
N SER A 259 -32.10 4.48 -5.32
CA SER A 259 -32.74 3.16 -5.14
C SER A 259 -34.09 3.26 -4.42
N LEU A 260 -34.17 4.10 -3.38
CA LEU A 260 -35.43 4.34 -2.66
C LEU A 260 -36.46 5.09 -3.53
N ALA A 261 -36.02 6.00 -4.40
CA ALA A 261 -36.90 6.76 -5.29
C ALA A 261 -37.45 5.90 -6.45
N THR A 262 -36.77 4.82 -6.81
CA THR A 262 -37.20 3.93 -7.91
C THR A 262 -37.99 2.70 -7.45
N THR A 263 -38.19 2.51 -6.15
CA THR A 263 -39.06 1.45 -5.64
C THR A 263 -40.51 1.89 -5.87
N PRO A 264 -41.30 1.22 -6.76
CA PRO A 264 -42.71 1.56 -6.96
C PRO A 264 -43.44 1.35 -5.64
N SER A 265 -44.22 2.35 -5.23
CA SER A 265 -45.16 2.16 -4.15
C SER A 265 -46.19 1.13 -4.65
N HIS A 266 -46.06 -0.12 -4.26
CA HIS A 266 -47.14 -1.07 -4.36
C HIS A 266 -48.26 -0.57 -3.43
N GLY A 267 -49.02 0.40 -3.90
CA GLY A 267 -50.36 0.65 -3.44
C GLY A 267 -51.18 -0.57 -3.83
N GLY A 268 -51.33 -1.50 -2.90
CA GLY A 268 -52.27 -2.59 -3.09
C GLY A 268 -53.64 -2.02 -3.17
N SER A 269 -54.23 -1.94 -4.38
CA SER A 269 -55.65 -1.95 -4.54
C SER A 269 -56.14 -3.30 -4.04
N LEU A 270 -56.70 -3.33 -2.86
CA LEU A 270 -57.59 -4.39 -2.42
C LEU A 270 -58.84 -4.29 -3.30
N ASP A 271 -58.77 -4.87 -4.49
CA ASP A 271 -59.96 -5.14 -5.29
C ASP A 271 -60.75 -6.20 -4.54
N ALA A 272 -61.83 -5.70 -3.93
CA ALA A 272 -62.88 -6.49 -3.32
C ALA A 272 -63.46 -7.44 -4.37
N ALA A 273 -63.22 -8.72 -4.24
CA ALA A 273 -63.91 -9.74 -5.02
C ALA A 273 -65.41 -9.70 -4.67
N PRO A 274 -66.32 -9.65 -5.66
CA PRO A 274 -67.74 -9.76 -5.38
C PRO A 274 -68.11 -11.18 -4.96
N LEU A 275 -68.77 -11.29 -3.84
CA LEU A 275 -69.45 -12.50 -3.36
C LEU A 275 -70.48 -12.95 -4.39
N ALA A 276 -70.15 -13.93 -5.21
CA ALA A 276 -71.15 -14.62 -6.06
C ALA A 276 -71.95 -15.57 -5.16
N SER A 277 -73.22 -15.23 -4.98
CA SER A 277 -74.25 -16.09 -4.40
C SER A 277 -74.43 -17.34 -5.28
N GLN A 278 -74.17 -18.51 -4.72
CA GLN A 278 -74.76 -19.75 -5.26
C GLN A 278 -75.94 -20.11 -4.36
N ARG A 279 -77.13 -19.94 -4.93
CA ARG A 279 -78.33 -20.68 -4.55
C ARG A 279 -78.52 -21.86 -5.53
N ILE A 280 -78.92 -22.96 -4.92
CA ILE A 280 -79.50 -24.24 -5.38
C ILE A 280 -78.48 -25.31 -5.62
#